data_f53ef1279d03b2f0f2684e3f51012347
#
_entry.id   f53ef1279d03b2f0f2684e3f51012347
#
_cell.length_a   1.000
_cell.length_b   1.000
_cell.length_c   1.000
_cell.angle_alpha   90.00
_cell.angle_beta   90.00
_cell.angle_gamma   90.00
#
_symmetry.space_group_name_H-M   'P 1'
#
loop_
_entity.id
_entity.type
_entity.pdbx_description
1 polymer ?
#
loop_
_entity_poly.entity_id
_entity_poly.type
_entity_poly.pdbx_seq_one_letter_code
_entity_poly.pdbx_strand_id
1 'polypeptide(L)'
;SHGNDLAGSLRTPAAYCGVVGFRPSPGVARGGGLELGFSTESVQGPMARNVTDCALFLDSMSGFDSSSPVSYPAPEIPYQEAVKRVDTNVCIAYSPDLNGFASVSKEWNQVLRDALQAVEKSGGKVEEDCPILPNLNQCYRILRAMVWAAGPGKAPESVQKHFKKTLSDNIDYGRKLSIDDVYDAQIDRNTIFHNMRRFLSGYDVLACPTVSLEPGPVMEEFPREIDGQPLDDYIEWLRFSFLST
;
A
#
# COMPACT_ATOMS: atom_id res chain seq x y z
N SER A 1 16.95 -1.30 4.73
CA SER A 1 16.65 0.11 4.44
C SER A 1 15.32 0.51 5.08
N HIS A 2 15.20 1.77 5.48
CA HIS A 2 13.99 2.37 6.05
C HIS A 2 13.35 3.31 5.02
N GLY A 3 12.04 3.38 5.00
CA GLY A 3 11.29 4.30 4.17
C GLY A 3 9.89 4.57 4.72
N ASN A 4 9.13 5.40 4.01
CA ASN A 4 7.70 5.58 4.29
C ASN A 4 6.86 5.11 3.09
N ASP A 5 5.58 4.88 3.34
CA ASP A 5 4.62 4.44 2.34
C ASP A 5 3.29 5.17 2.54
N LEU A 6 2.96 6.05 1.60
CA LEU A 6 1.65 6.70 1.46
C LEU A 6 0.86 6.06 0.31
N ALA A 7 1.57 5.53 -0.69
CA ALA A 7 0.98 5.11 -1.95
C ALA A 7 1.77 3.96 -2.60
N GLY A 8 2.30 3.06 -1.79
CA GLY A 8 3.14 1.97 -2.25
C GLY A 8 4.64 2.26 -2.16
N SER A 9 5.08 3.36 -1.53
CA SER A 9 6.49 3.78 -1.58
C SER A 9 7.48 2.87 -0.82
N LEU A 10 7.02 1.88 -0.05
CA LEU A 10 7.81 0.75 0.43
C LEU A 10 7.67 -0.45 -0.51
N ARG A 11 6.46 -0.71 -0.99
CA ARG A 11 6.09 -1.92 -1.74
C ARG A 11 6.53 -1.86 -3.20
N THR A 12 6.21 -0.80 -3.92
CA THR A 12 6.59 -0.61 -5.33
C THR A 12 8.10 -0.66 -5.56
N PRO A 13 8.93 0.14 -4.84
CA PRO A 13 10.38 0.07 -5.02
C PRO A 13 10.96 -1.28 -4.59
N ALA A 14 10.40 -1.94 -3.58
CA ALA A 14 10.84 -3.27 -3.18
C ALA A 14 10.57 -4.31 -4.28
N ALA A 15 9.39 -4.28 -4.91
CA ALA A 15 9.06 -5.14 -6.03
C ALA A 15 10.04 -4.92 -7.20
N TYR A 16 10.35 -3.68 -7.55
CA TYR A 16 11.25 -3.34 -8.65
C TYR A 16 12.73 -3.65 -8.35
N CYS A 17 13.11 -3.69 -7.07
CA CYS A 17 14.48 -4.03 -6.65
C CYS A 17 14.65 -5.51 -6.26
N GLY A 18 13.61 -6.33 -6.35
CA GLY A 18 13.67 -7.75 -5.97
C GLY A 18 13.95 -7.96 -4.48
N VAL A 19 13.40 -7.10 -3.61
CA VAL A 19 13.55 -7.18 -2.15
C VAL A 19 12.17 -7.18 -1.46
N VAL A 20 12.16 -7.49 -0.16
CA VAL A 20 10.95 -7.44 0.67
C VAL A 20 10.72 -6.00 1.13
N GLY A 21 9.56 -5.43 0.81
CA GLY A 21 9.08 -4.17 1.34
C GLY A 21 7.83 -4.39 2.20
N PHE A 22 7.86 -3.93 3.43
CA PHE A 22 6.79 -4.16 4.38
C PHE A 22 6.14 -2.84 4.83
N ARG A 23 4.85 -2.69 4.49
CA ARG A 23 4.00 -1.62 5.01
C ARG A 23 3.28 -2.13 6.25
N PRO A 24 3.69 -1.76 7.48
CA PRO A 24 2.98 -2.15 8.68
C PRO A 24 1.66 -1.39 8.84
N SER A 25 0.81 -1.84 9.75
CA SER A 25 -0.35 -1.07 10.18
C SER A 25 0.07 0.26 10.80
N PRO A 26 -0.74 1.32 10.67
CA PRO A 26 -0.46 2.61 11.33
C PRO A 26 -0.20 2.43 12.83
N GLY A 27 0.83 3.07 13.35
CA GLY A 27 1.20 2.99 14.77
C GLY A 27 2.17 1.87 15.16
N VAL A 28 2.42 0.86 14.31
CA VAL A 28 3.39 -0.22 14.55
C VAL A 28 4.81 0.33 14.57
N ALA A 29 5.23 0.96 13.49
CA ALA A 29 6.54 1.57 13.40
C ALA A 29 6.48 3.01 13.90
N ARG A 30 7.51 3.40 14.66
CA ARG A 30 7.66 4.74 15.19
C ARG A 30 7.90 5.75 14.07
N GLY A 31 7.44 6.96 14.30
CA GLY A 31 7.68 8.09 13.40
C GLY A 31 6.52 8.32 12.43
N GLY A 32 5.97 9.48 12.54
CA GLY A 32 5.04 10.11 11.63
C GLY A 32 5.37 11.59 11.58
N GLY A 33 4.92 12.31 10.57
CA GLY A 33 5.08 13.75 10.53
C GLY A 33 4.37 14.39 11.74
N LEU A 34 5.06 15.20 12.50
CA LEU A 34 4.54 15.88 13.68
C LEU A 34 3.26 16.71 13.38
N GLU A 35 3.09 17.14 12.12
CA GLU A 35 1.98 17.98 11.69
C GLU A 35 0.67 17.23 11.49
N LEU A 36 0.71 15.91 11.18
CA LEU A 36 -0.48 15.08 10.94
C LEU A 36 -0.42 13.78 11.75
N GLY A 37 -0.14 13.87 13.05
CA GLY A 37 0.06 12.72 13.92
C GLY A 37 -1.11 11.72 13.99
N PHE A 38 -2.33 12.14 13.68
CA PHE A 38 -3.51 11.28 13.60
C PHE A 38 -3.76 10.69 12.20
N SER A 39 -2.97 11.10 11.19
CA SER A 39 -3.08 10.54 9.84
C SER A 39 -2.57 9.10 9.81
N THR A 40 -3.32 8.23 9.15
CA THR A 40 -3.01 6.80 9.02
C THR A 40 -2.55 6.43 7.61
N GLU A 41 -2.57 7.38 6.68
CA GLU A 41 -2.26 7.15 5.27
C GLU A 41 -0.77 6.90 5.03
N SER A 42 0.11 7.64 5.73
CA SER A 42 1.56 7.48 5.60
C SER A 42 2.12 6.72 6.80
N VAL A 43 2.79 5.62 6.55
CA VAL A 43 3.43 4.80 7.57
C VAL A 43 4.93 4.61 7.29
N GLN A 44 5.70 4.40 8.35
CA GLN A 44 7.11 4.01 8.25
C GLN A 44 7.21 2.48 8.17
N GLY A 45 8.22 1.98 7.48
CA GLY A 45 8.43 0.54 7.40
C GLY A 45 9.81 0.14 6.86
N PRO A 46 10.15 -1.16 7.00
CA PRO A 46 11.42 -1.70 6.56
C PRO A 46 11.39 -2.19 5.11
N MET A 47 12.56 -2.16 4.46
CA MET A 47 12.87 -2.93 3.26
C MET A 47 14.14 -3.74 3.52
N ALA A 48 14.14 -5.03 3.15
CA ALA A 48 15.25 -5.94 3.37
C ALA A 48 15.31 -7.02 2.27
N ARG A 49 16.43 -7.73 2.17
CA ARG A 49 16.63 -8.77 1.13
C ARG A 49 15.78 -10.01 1.36
N ASN A 50 15.36 -10.25 2.60
CA ASN A 50 14.55 -11.41 2.98
C ASN A 50 13.60 -11.05 4.13
N VAL A 51 12.64 -11.93 4.42
CA VAL A 51 11.62 -11.72 5.46
C VAL A 51 12.23 -11.66 6.87
N THR A 52 13.27 -12.45 7.14
CA THR A 52 13.93 -12.48 8.47
C THR A 52 14.58 -11.14 8.81
N ASP A 53 15.34 -10.58 7.83
CA ASP A 53 15.97 -9.26 7.99
C ASP A 53 14.90 -8.15 8.10
N CYS A 54 13.78 -8.30 7.36
CA CYS A 54 12.67 -7.38 7.43
C CYS A 54 12.00 -7.39 8.81
N ALA A 55 11.79 -8.57 9.37
CA ALA A 55 11.24 -8.76 10.71
C ALA A 55 12.16 -8.20 11.80
N LEU A 56 13.48 -8.46 11.72
CA LEU A 56 14.49 -7.89 12.62
C LEU A 56 14.44 -6.36 12.60
N PHE A 57 14.32 -5.78 11.41
CA PHE A 57 14.26 -4.33 11.30
C PHE A 57 12.94 -3.77 11.84
N LEU A 58 11.82 -4.47 11.61
CA LEU A 58 10.53 -4.07 12.15
C LEU A 58 10.51 -4.12 13.69
N ASP A 59 11.13 -5.13 14.33
CA ASP A 59 11.30 -5.17 15.78
C ASP A 59 12.02 -3.92 16.30
N SER A 60 13.06 -3.47 15.58
CA SER A 60 13.81 -2.27 15.95
C SER A 60 13.02 -0.96 15.79
N MET A 61 12.00 -0.94 14.91
CA MET A 61 11.15 0.23 14.62
C MET A 61 9.89 0.26 15.48
N SER A 62 9.48 -0.88 16.04
CA SER A 62 8.22 -1.04 16.75
C SER A 62 8.32 -0.60 18.21
N GLY A 63 7.17 -0.24 18.78
CA GLY A 63 7.00 0.07 20.18
C GLY A 63 6.34 1.41 20.43
N PHE A 64 5.97 1.63 21.68
CA PHE A 64 5.29 2.87 22.09
C PHE A 64 6.19 4.09 21.92
N ASP A 65 5.62 5.12 21.29
CA ASP A 65 6.22 6.44 21.14
C ASP A 65 5.23 7.51 21.64
N SER A 66 5.57 8.15 22.76
CA SER A 66 4.71 9.17 23.37
C SER A 66 4.50 10.42 22.48
N SER A 67 5.30 10.59 21.43
CA SER A 67 5.13 11.68 20.47
C SER A 67 4.14 11.35 19.34
N SER A 68 3.72 10.10 19.21
CA SER A 68 2.78 9.63 18.19
C SER A 68 1.45 9.24 18.82
N PRO A 69 0.33 9.94 18.49
CA PRO A 69 -0.99 9.66 19.10
C PRO A 69 -1.58 8.30 18.68
N VAL A 70 -1.06 7.67 17.64
CA VAL A 70 -1.54 6.39 17.11
C VAL A 70 -0.61 5.22 17.42
N SER A 71 0.52 5.44 18.13
CA SER A 71 1.45 4.36 18.46
C SER A 71 0.92 3.46 19.56
N TYR A 72 1.37 2.20 19.56
CA TYR A 72 1.06 1.21 20.59
C TYR A 72 2.30 0.36 20.93
N PRO A 73 2.27 -0.39 22.04
CA PRO A 73 3.40 -1.20 22.46
C PRO A 73 3.84 -2.21 21.39
N ALA A 74 5.12 -2.56 21.40
CA ALA A 74 5.63 -3.68 20.60
C ALA A 74 4.85 -4.97 20.95
N PRO A 75 4.71 -5.92 20.01
CA PRO A 75 4.04 -7.18 20.27
C PRO A 75 4.81 -8.00 21.31
N GLU A 76 4.10 -8.82 22.11
CA GLU A 76 4.72 -9.72 23.09
C GLU A 76 5.69 -10.72 22.45
N ILE A 77 5.35 -11.18 21.23
CA ILE A 77 6.22 -12.07 20.44
C ILE A 77 6.90 -11.20 19.38
N PRO A 78 8.22 -11.04 19.43
CA PRO A 78 8.96 -10.31 18.41
C PRO A 78 8.68 -10.84 17.00
N TYR A 79 8.68 -9.95 15.99
CA TYR A 79 8.46 -10.33 14.59
C TYR A 79 9.50 -11.35 14.10
N GLN A 80 10.75 -11.25 14.58
CA GLN A 80 11.79 -12.25 14.29
C GLN A 80 11.43 -13.66 14.79
N GLU A 81 10.71 -13.78 15.90
CA GLU A 81 10.25 -15.07 16.39
C GLU A 81 8.99 -15.54 15.65
N ALA A 82 8.12 -14.59 15.24
CA ALA A 82 6.92 -14.90 14.48
C ALA A 82 7.25 -15.51 13.11
N VAL A 83 8.24 -14.99 12.39
CA VAL A 83 8.63 -15.50 11.06
C VAL A 83 9.33 -16.87 11.08
N LYS A 84 9.73 -17.40 12.25
CA LYS A 84 10.25 -18.76 12.37
C LYS A 84 9.14 -19.82 12.40
N ARG A 85 7.90 -19.40 12.62
CA ARG A 85 6.74 -20.29 12.61
C ARG A 85 6.34 -20.56 11.18
N VAL A 86 6.35 -21.82 10.78
CA VAL A 86 5.87 -22.26 9.47
C VAL A 86 4.47 -22.85 9.67
N ASP A 87 3.47 -22.20 9.10
CA ASP A 87 2.14 -22.78 8.97
C ASP A 87 1.91 -23.12 7.49
N THR A 88 1.76 -24.41 7.22
CA THR A 88 1.51 -24.92 5.86
C THR A 88 0.02 -24.98 5.53
N ASN A 89 -0.87 -24.74 6.50
CA ASN A 89 -2.32 -24.75 6.29
C ASN A 89 -2.91 -23.37 5.93
N VAL A 90 -2.07 -22.47 5.43
CA VAL A 90 -2.50 -21.12 5.07
C VAL A 90 -3.55 -21.15 3.95
N CYS A 91 -4.64 -20.41 4.14
CA CYS A 91 -5.69 -20.20 3.15
C CYS A 91 -5.55 -18.81 2.54
N ILE A 92 -5.20 -18.75 1.26
CA ILE A 92 -4.91 -17.52 0.52
C ILE A 92 -6.04 -17.24 -0.46
N ALA A 93 -6.67 -16.07 -0.36
CA ALA A 93 -7.44 -15.52 -1.46
C ALA A 93 -6.47 -14.88 -2.46
N TYR A 94 -6.63 -15.13 -3.75
CA TYR A 94 -5.85 -14.51 -4.80
C TYR A 94 -6.72 -13.68 -5.73
N SER A 95 -6.37 -12.42 -5.92
CA SER A 95 -7.03 -11.57 -6.91
C SER A 95 -5.99 -10.95 -7.86
N PRO A 96 -6.00 -11.32 -9.15
CA PRO A 96 -5.03 -10.82 -10.12
C PRO A 96 -5.19 -9.34 -10.43
N ASP A 97 -6.41 -8.80 -10.34
CA ASP A 97 -6.78 -7.48 -10.82
C ASP A 97 -7.76 -6.73 -9.89
N LEU A 98 -8.03 -7.28 -8.70
CA LEU A 98 -8.99 -6.73 -7.74
C LEU A 98 -10.40 -6.55 -8.36
N ASN A 99 -10.90 -7.58 -9.04
CA ASN A 99 -12.15 -7.57 -9.79
C ASN A 99 -12.19 -6.50 -10.90
N GLY A 100 -11.14 -6.40 -11.70
CA GLY A 100 -11.03 -5.45 -12.80
C GLY A 100 -10.71 -4.02 -12.35
N PHE A 101 -10.43 -3.82 -11.06
CA PHE A 101 -10.06 -2.50 -10.54
C PHE A 101 -8.66 -2.05 -10.96
N ALA A 102 -7.70 -2.97 -11.03
CA ALA A 102 -6.30 -2.68 -11.34
C ALA A 102 -5.79 -3.62 -12.43
N SER A 103 -5.25 -3.06 -13.51
CA SER A 103 -4.65 -3.85 -14.58
C SER A 103 -3.27 -4.39 -14.18
N VAL A 104 -2.93 -5.59 -14.64
CA VAL A 104 -1.62 -6.21 -14.49
C VAL A 104 -1.20 -6.86 -15.81
N SER A 105 0.08 -6.79 -16.19
CA SER A 105 0.58 -7.46 -17.38
C SER A 105 0.45 -8.98 -17.25
N LYS A 106 0.22 -9.66 -18.37
CA LYS A 106 0.10 -11.13 -18.40
C LYS A 106 1.34 -11.82 -17.85
N GLU A 107 2.51 -11.28 -18.16
CA GLU A 107 3.78 -11.81 -17.70
C GLU A 107 3.90 -11.70 -16.18
N TRP A 108 3.59 -10.53 -15.60
CA TRP A 108 3.66 -10.31 -14.15
C TRP A 108 2.62 -11.12 -13.38
N ASN A 109 1.43 -11.25 -13.92
CA ASN A 109 0.41 -12.14 -13.38
C ASN A 109 0.85 -13.61 -13.36
N GLN A 110 1.55 -14.07 -14.39
CA GLN A 110 2.07 -15.46 -14.43
C GLN A 110 3.12 -15.70 -13.35
N VAL A 111 4.05 -14.76 -13.13
CA VAL A 111 5.05 -14.86 -12.05
C VAL A 111 4.37 -15.05 -10.68
N LEU A 112 3.30 -14.31 -10.42
CA LEU A 112 2.58 -14.44 -9.15
C LEU A 112 1.82 -15.77 -9.05
N ARG A 113 1.19 -16.24 -10.14
CA ARG A 113 0.55 -17.56 -10.19
C ARG A 113 1.54 -18.70 -9.92
N ASP A 114 2.74 -18.63 -10.51
CA ASP A 114 3.79 -19.64 -10.28
C ASP A 114 4.23 -19.65 -8.81
N ALA A 115 4.36 -18.49 -8.18
CA ALA A 115 4.67 -18.38 -6.75
C ALA A 115 3.57 -18.99 -5.86
N LEU A 116 2.29 -18.74 -6.20
CA LEU A 116 1.16 -19.33 -5.48
C LEU A 116 1.06 -20.84 -5.64
N GLN A 117 1.38 -21.38 -6.82
CA GLN A 117 1.49 -22.84 -7.02
C GLN A 117 2.54 -23.48 -6.10
N ALA A 118 3.65 -22.78 -5.81
CA ALA A 118 4.62 -23.26 -4.84
C ALA A 118 4.05 -23.36 -3.42
N VAL A 119 3.18 -22.42 -3.04
CA VAL A 119 2.45 -22.46 -1.76
C VAL A 119 1.52 -23.67 -1.72
N GLU A 120 0.73 -23.92 -2.76
CA GLU A 120 -0.16 -25.10 -2.85
C GLU A 120 0.62 -26.42 -2.74
N LYS A 121 1.76 -26.53 -3.44
CA LYS A 121 2.63 -27.71 -3.35
C LYS A 121 3.19 -27.92 -1.93
N SER A 122 3.24 -26.88 -1.13
CA SER A 122 3.69 -26.94 0.27
C SER A 122 2.55 -27.22 1.27
N GLY A 123 1.30 -27.37 0.77
CA GLY A 123 0.12 -27.71 1.59
C GLY A 123 -0.82 -26.55 1.84
N GLY A 124 -0.52 -25.34 1.37
CA GLY A 124 -1.44 -24.19 1.43
C GLY A 124 -2.61 -24.34 0.47
N LYS A 125 -3.66 -23.60 0.71
CA LYS A 125 -4.87 -23.52 -0.14
C LYS A 125 -4.91 -22.16 -0.80
N VAL A 126 -5.09 -22.11 -2.12
CA VAL A 126 -5.23 -20.87 -2.88
C VAL A 126 -6.58 -20.88 -3.61
N GLU A 127 -7.37 -19.85 -3.41
CA GLU A 127 -8.64 -19.67 -4.10
C GLU A 127 -8.67 -18.29 -4.78
N GLU A 128 -9.16 -18.23 -6.01
CA GLU A 128 -9.34 -16.96 -6.70
C GLU A 128 -10.61 -16.29 -6.19
N ASP A 129 -10.44 -15.23 -5.39
CA ASP A 129 -11.53 -14.47 -4.77
C ASP A 129 -11.09 -13.04 -4.46
N CYS A 130 -12.05 -12.12 -4.33
CA CYS A 130 -11.79 -10.71 -4.11
C CYS A 130 -12.86 -10.07 -3.22
N PRO A 131 -12.50 -9.24 -2.24
CA PRO A 131 -13.47 -8.49 -1.44
C PRO A 131 -14.22 -7.45 -2.27
N ILE A 132 -15.41 -7.06 -1.81
CA ILE A 132 -16.16 -5.95 -2.39
C ILE A 132 -15.54 -4.63 -1.93
N LEU A 133 -15.05 -3.82 -2.87
CA LEU A 133 -14.28 -2.58 -2.67
C LEU A 133 -15.02 -1.37 -3.28
N PRO A 134 -16.18 -0.97 -2.75
CA PRO A 134 -16.97 0.10 -3.35
C PRO A 134 -16.22 1.43 -3.26
N ASN A 135 -16.27 2.21 -4.35
CA ASN A 135 -15.70 3.56 -4.44
C ASN A 135 -14.20 3.67 -4.07
N LEU A 136 -13.43 2.55 -4.07
CA LEU A 136 -12.03 2.54 -3.66
C LEU A 136 -11.19 3.60 -4.39
N ASN A 137 -11.41 3.78 -5.71
CA ASN A 137 -10.68 4.79 -6.49
C ASN A 137 -10.93 6.21 -5.97
N GLN A 138 -12.19 6.57 -5.80
CA GLN A 138 -12.58 7.92 -5.37
C GLN A 138 -12.14 8.18 -3.93
N CYS A 139 -12.38 7.23 -3.04
CA CYS A 139 -11.95 7.28 -1.65
C CYS A 139 -10.45 7.54 -1.53
N TYR A 140 -9.63 6.74 -2.22
CA TYR A 140 -8.18 6.91 -2.19
C TYR A 140 -7.74 8.26 -2.76
N ARG A 141 -8.27 8.68 -3.92
CA ARG A 141 -7.90 9.95 -4.58
C ARG A 141 -8.19 11.15 -3.68
N ILE A 142 -9.33 11.17 -3.00
CA ILE A 142 -9.72 12.24 -2.09
C ILE A 142 -8.81 12.30 -0.87
N LEU A 143 -8.65 11.17 -0.16
CA LEU A 143 -7.84 11.14 1.07
C LEU A 143 -6.37 11.45 0.79
N ARG A 144 -5.82 10.92 -0.31
CA ARG A 144 -4.47 11.27 -0.77
C ARG A 144 -4.33 12.76 -1.07
N ALA A 145 -5.25 13.33 -1.83
CA ALA A 145 -5.20 14.74 -2.23
C ALA A 145 -5.33 15.69 -1.03
N MET A 146 -6.16 15.33 -0.04
CA MET A 146 -6.25 16.03 1.24
C MET A 146 -4.89 16.12 1.93
N VAL A 147 -4.16 15.02 2.05
CA VAL A 147 -2.83 14.98 2.68
C VAL A 147 -1.84 15.87 1.92
N TRP A 148 -1.83 15.81 0.59
CA TRP A 148 -0.93 16.62 -0.23
C TRP A 148 -1.26 18.13 -0.18
N ALA A 149 -2.54 18.49 -0.18
CA ALA A 149 -2.97 19.87 -0.06
C ALA A 149 -2.68 20.46 1.34
N ALA A 150 -2.87 19.65 2.39
CA ALA A 150 -2.65 20.07 3.78
C ALA A 150 -1.17 20.13 4.18
N GLY A 151 -0.32 19.31 3.59
CA GLY A 151 1.13 19.27 3.84
C GLY A 151 1.92 20.08 2.79
N PRO A 152 2.46 19.42 1.73
CA PRO A 152 3.28 20.09 0.71
C PRO A 152 2.60 21.30 0.05
N GLY A 153 1.27 21.30 -0.06
CA GLY A 153 0.50 22.41 -0.61
C GLY A 153 0.62 23.72 0.18
N LYS A 154 1.10 23.67 1.42
CA LYS A 154 1.39 24.86 2.25
C LYS A 154 2.83 25.34 2.15
N ALA A 155 3.70 24.63 1.42
CA ALA A 155 5.06 25.08 1.22
C ALA A 155 5.11 26.46 0.54
N PRO A 156 6.16 27.29 0.76
CA PRO A 156 6.32 28.54 0.05
C PRO A 156 6.33 28.35 -1.46
N GLU A 157 5.86 29.33 -2.24
CA GLU A 157 5.82 29.29 -3.69
C GLU A 157 7.21 29.01 -4.32
N SER A 158 8.27 29.55 -3.68
CA SER A 158 9.65 29.27 -4.07
C SER A 158 10.04 27.78 -4.04
N VAL A 159 9.33 26.98 -3.26
CA VAL A 159 9.46 25.51 -3.18
C VAL A 159 8.49 24.85 -4.15
N GLN A 160 7.20 25.27 -4.16
CA GLN A 160 6.17 24.65 -4.99
C GLN A 160 6.50 24.70 -6.49
N LYS A 161 7.20 25.74 -6.97
CA LYS A 161 7.62 25.86 -8.39
C LYS A 161 8.56 24.74 -8.86
N HIS A 162 9.14 23.96 -7.93
CA HIS A 162 10.02 22.83 -8.24
C HIS A 162 9.27 21.48 -8.13
N PHE A 163 8.00 21.48 -7.78
CA PHE A 163 7.22 20.26 -7.71
C PHE A 163 7.02 19.66 -9.11
N LYS A 164 7.03 18.34 -9.18
CA LYS A 164 6.59 17.63 -10.37
C LYS A 164 5.12 17.93 -10.64
N LYS A 165 4.75 17.93 -11.91
CA LYS A 165 3.36 18.17 -12.31
C LYS A 165 2.37 17.23 -11.61
N THR A 166 2.70 15.95 -11.49
CA THR A 166 1.88 14.94 -10.79
C THR A 166 1.60 15.32 -9.32
N LEU A 167 2.54 15.94 -8.63
CA LEU A 167 2.33 16.43 -7.26
C LEU A 167 1.47 17.70 -7.25
N SER A 168 1.76 18.65 -8.14
CA SER A 168 0.97 19.89 -8.24
C SER A 168 -0.49 19.60 -8.57
N ASP A 169 -0.75 18.69 -9.52
CA ASP A 169 -2.11 18.29 -9.89
C ASP A 169 -2.88 17.67 -8.70
N ASN A 170 -2.20 16.86 -7.86
CA ASN A 170 -2.81 16.30 -6.63
C ASN A 170 -3.13 17.39 -5.59
N ILE A 171 -2.23 18.36 -5.42
CA ILE A 171 -2.46 19.51 -4.52
C ILE A 171 -3.65 20.34 -5.00
N ASP A 172 -3.70 20.63 -6.28
CA ASP A 172 -4.79 21.43 -6.88
C ASP A 172 -6.14 20.71 -6.85
N TYR A 173 -6.14 19.39 -7.00
CA TYR A 173 -7.33 18.58 -6.78
C TYR A 173 -7.77 18.65 -5.30
N GLY A 174 -6.84 18.47 -4.37
CA GLY A 174 -7.14 18.52 -2.93
C GLY A 174 -7.68 19.88 -2.46
N ARG A 175 -7.23 20.98 -3.07
CA ARG A 175 -7.74 22.34 -2.76
C ARG A 175 -9.17 22.58 -3.22
N LYS A 176 -9.69 21.77 -4.15
CA LYS A 176 -11.06 21.89 -4.67
C LYS A 176 -12.06 21.02 -3.93
N LEU A 177 -11.59 20.12 -3.07
CA LEU A 177 -12.47 19.24 -2.30
C LEU A 177 -13.34 20.02 -1.32
N SER A 178 -14.60 19.65 -1.28
CA SER A 178 -15.53 20.11 -0.25
C SER A 178 -15.35 19.28 1.04
N ILE A 179 -15.95 19.73 2.13
CA ILE A 179 -16.02 18.97 3.37
C ILE A 179 -16.82 17.67 3.15
N ASP A 180 -17.88 17.75 2.35
CA ASP A 180 -18.74 16.59 2.05
C ASP A 180 -17.95 15.52 1.27
N ASP A 181 -17.11 15.90 0.28
CA ASP A 181 -16.24 14.95 -0.42
C ASP A 181 -15.33 14.17 0.55
N VAL A 182 -14.74 14.89 1.51
CA VAL A 182 -13.84 14.26 2.50
C VAL A 182 -14.61 13.37 3.45
N TYR A 183 -15.81 13.79 3.86
CA TYR A 183 -16.66 13.01 4.76
C TYR A 183 -17.14 11.73 4.09
N ASP A 184 -17.62 11.81 2.85
CA ASP A 184 -18.05 10.65 2.06
C ASP A 184 -16.91 9.66 1.82
N ALA A 185 -15.71 10.16 1.54
CA ALA A 185 -14.53 9.32 1.42
C ALA A 185 -14.19 8.56 2.73
N GLN A 186 -14.41 9.15 3.89
CA GLN A 186 -14.24 8.46 5.19
C GLN A 186 -15.31 7.38 5.40
N ILE A 187 -16.55 7.62 4.96
CA ILE A 187 -17.63 6.60 5.00
C ILE A 187 -17.28 5.43 4.09
N ASP A 188 -16.83 5.71 2.86
CA ASP A 188 -16.41 4.69 1.91
C ASP A 188 -15.24 3.86 2.47
N ARG A 189 -14.23 4.51 3.03
CA ARG A 189 -13.09 3.85 3.68
C ARG A 189 -13.54 2.89 4.79
N ASN A 190 -14.46 3.34 5.64
CA ASN A 190 -15.01 2.50 6.69
C ASN A 190 -15.80 1.29 6.12
N THR A 191 -16.55 1.49 5.04
CA THR A 191 -17.28 0.43 4.34
C THR A 191 -16.31 -0.61 3.76
N ILE A 192 -15.23 -0.15 3.10
CA ILE A 192 -14.18 -1.01 2.56
C ILE A 192 -13.52 -1.82 3.68
N PHE A 193 -13.18 -1.18 4.81
CA PHE A 193 -12.63 -1.86 5.98
C PHE A 193 -13.53 -2.98 6.49
N HIS A 194 -14.82 -2.73 6.64
CA HIS A 194 -15.77 -3.76 7.10
C HIS A 194 -15.96 -4.89 6.09
N ASN A 195 -15.92 -4.60 4.79
CA ASN A 195 -15.96 -5.61 3.75
C ASN A 195 -14.71 -6.49 3.78
N MET A 196 -13.52 -5.86 3.88
CA MET A 196 -12.26 -6.57 4.00
C MET A 196 -12.21 -7.45 5.26
N ARG A 197 -12.65 -6.93 6.40
CA ARG A 197 -12.70 -7.71 7.65
C ARG A 197 -13.60 -8.95 7.54
N ARG A 198 -14.77 -8.82 6.87
CA ARG A 198 -15.67 -9.97 6.61
C ARG A 198 -15.04 -10.96 5.65
N PHE A 199 -14.43 -10.48 4.59
CA PHE A 199 -13.73 -11.29 3.61
C PHE A 199 -12.60 -12.10 4.26
N LEU A 200 -11.74 -11.47 5.01
CA LEU A 200 -10.64 -12.11 5.74
C LEU A 200 -11.08 -12.97 6.94
N SER A 201 -12.38 -13.10 7.22
CA SER A 201 -12.84 -14.15 8.13
C SER A 201 -12.85 -15.56 7.50
N GLY A 202 -12.75 -15.64 6.17
CA GLY A 202 -12.65 -16.90 5.41
C GLY A 202 -11.23 -17.19 4.89
N TYR A 203 -10.31 -16.25 5.00
CA TYR A 203 -8.95 -16.36 4.48
C TYR A 203 -7.93 -15.77 5.47
N ASP A 204 -6.73 -16.34 5.48
CA ASP A 204 -5.62 -15.80 6.28
C ASP A 204 -5.02 -14.54 5.66
N VAL A 205 -4.94 -14.49 4.33
CA VAL A 205 -4.39 -13.35 3.58
C VAL A 205 -5.08 -13.19 2.22
N LEU A 206 -5.03 -11.96 1.69
CA LEU A 206 -5.31 -11.66 0.29
C LEU A 206 -4.00 -11.42 -0.44
N ALA A 207 -3.72 -12.21 -1.48
CA ALA A 207 -2.61 -12.02 -2.39
C ALA A 207 -3.09 -11.27 -3.66
N CYS A 208 -2.36 -10.24 -4.04
CA CYS A 208 -2.56 -9.53 -5.30
C CYS A 208 -1.20 -9.01 -5.81
N PRO A 209 -1.08 -8.60 -7.08
CA PRO A 209 0.13 -7.95 -7.56
C PRO A 209 0.51 -6.73 -6.71
N THR A 210 1.80 -6.52 -6.50
CA THR A 210 2.31 -5.30 -5.87
C THR A 210 2.40 -4.15 -6.87
N VAL A 211 2.71 -4.48 -8.12
CA VAL A 211 2.85 -3.56 -9.25
C VAL A 211 2.23 -4.19 -10.49
N SER A 212 1.89 -3.36 -11.45
CA SER A 212 1.18 -3.77 -12.67
C SER A 212 2.08 -4.43 -13.72
N LEU A 213 3.37 -4.11 -13.73
CA LEU A 213 4.36 -4.56 -14.71
C LEU A 213 5.79 -4.38 -14.16
N GLU A 214 6.78 -4.87 -14.90
CA GLU A 214 8.20 -4.73 -14.63
C GLU A 214 8.66 -3.26 -14.63
N PRO A 215 9.87 -2.97 -14.10
CA PRO A 215 10.45 -1.64 -14.13
C PRO A 215 10.64 -1.14 -15.56
N GLY A 216 10.09 0.05 -15.84
CA GLY A 216 10.28 0.75 -17.12
C GLY A 216 11.57 1.57 -17.17
N PRO A 217 11.79 2.31 -18.27
CA PRO A 217 12.93 3.21 -18.44
C PRO A 217 13.00 4.26 -17.33
N VAL A 218 14.20 4.50 -16.78
CA VAL A 218 14.41 5.43 -15.65
C VAL A 218 14.00 6.88 -15.94
N MET A 219 13.94 7.26 -17.22
CA MET A 219 13.52 8.61 -17.63
C MET A 219 12.00 8.77 -17.68
N GLU A 220 11.23 7.70 -17.55
CA GLU A 220 9.78 7.71 -17.50
C GLU A 220 9.31 7.76 -16.05
N GLU A 221 8.50 8.75 -15.69
CA GLU A 221 8.03 8.93 -14.33
C GLU A 221 7.08 7.80 -13.90
N PHE A 222 6.27 7.30 -14.83
CA PHE A 222 5.36 6.18 -14.65
C PHE A 222 4.99 5.58 -16.02
N PRO A 223 4.58 4.30 -16.09
CA PRO A 223 4.18 3.68 -17.35
C PRO A 223 2.95 4.38 -17.94
N ARG A 224 2.87 4.42 -19.28
CA ARG A 224 1.77 5.05 -19.98
C ARG A 224 0.66 4.08 -20.37
N GLU A 225 0.99 2.80 -20.39
CA GLU A 225 0.06 1.72 -20.73
C GLU A 225 0.44 0.41 -20.02
N ILE A 226 -0.50 -0.52 -19.94
CA ILE A 226 -0.29 -1.89 -19.47
C ILE A 226 -0.93 -2.82 -20.50
N ASP A 227 -0.14 -3.67 -21.15
CA ASP A 227 -0.58 -4.58 -22.23
C ASP A 227 -1.40 -3.86 -23.31
N GLY A 228 -0.97 -2.66 -23.72
CA GLY A 228 -1.64 -1.85 -24.74
C GLY A 228 -2.88 -1.11 -24.25
N GLN A 229 -3.21 -1.17 -22.96
CA GLN A 229 -4.28 -0.37 -22.36
C GLN A 229 -3.68 0.90 -21.75
N PRO A 230 -4.04 2.09 -22.24
CA PRO A 230 -3.50 3.35 -21.75
C PRO A 230 -3.93 3.60 -20.29
N LEU A 231 -3.06 4.25 -19.53
CA LEU A 231 -3.37 4.78 -18.21
C LEU A 231 -3.73 6.26 -18.33
N ASP A 232 -4.80 6.69 -17.68
CA ASP A 232 -5.27 8.07 -17.70
C ASP A 232 -4.32 9.00 -16.93
N ASP A 233 -3.75 8.52 -15.82
CA ASP A 233 -2.87 9.32 -15.00
C ASP A 233 -1.90 8.48 -14.12
N TYR A 234 -1.00 9.18 -13.44
CA TYR A 234 -0.06 8.60 -12.49
C TYR A 234 -0.72 7.78 -11.37
N ILE A 235 -1.92 8.16 -10.92
CA ILE A 235 -2.57 7.49 -9.78
C ILE A 235 -3.09 6.11 -10.20
N GLU A 236 -3.49 5.92 -11.45
CA GLU A 236 -3.92 4.63 -11.96
C GLU A 236 -2.84 3.54 -11.88
N TRP A 237 -1.60 3.92 -12.13
CA TRP A 237 -0.46 3.01 -11.95
C TRP A 237 -0.34 2.48 -10.52
N LEU A 238 -0.82 3.21 -9.51
CA LEU A 238 -0.70 2.87 -8.09
C LEU A 238 -1.88 2.04 -7.55
N ARG A 239 -2.86 1.63 -8.36
CA ARG A 239 -4.14 1.05 -7.90
C ARG A 239 -3.99 -0.13 -6.95
N PHE A 240 -3.03 -1.04 -7.16
CA PHE A 240 -2.80 -2.14 -6.22
C PHE A 240 -2.42 -1.67 -4.81
N SER A 241 -1.77 -0.53 -4.69
CA SER A 241 -1.35 -0.01 -3.40
C SER A 241 -2.48 0.64 -2.59
N PHE A 242 -3.63 0.93 -3.21
CA PHE A 242 -4.77 1.59 -2.54
C PHE A 242 -5.33 0.77 -1.39
N LEU A 243 -5.35 -0.55 -1.54
CA LEU A 243 -5.97 -1.49 -0.60
C LEU A 243 -5.46 -1.38 0.84
N SER A 244 -4.20 -1.05 1.02
CA SER A 244 -3.55 -0.99 2.33
C SER A 244 -3.03 0.41 2.67
N THR A 245 -3.48 1.41 1.93
CA THR A 245 -3.25 2.81 2.24
C THR A 245 -4.48 3.45 2.85
#